data_ed2302970e1ba9934ead7e0c9a7a30d4
#
_entry.id   ed2302970e1ba9934ead7e0c9a7a30d4
#
_cell.length_a   1.000
_cell.length_b   1.000
_cell.length_c   1.000
_cell.angle_alpha   90.00
_cell.angle_beta   90.00
_cell.angle_gamma   90.00
#
_symmetry.space_group_name_H-M   'P 1'
#
loop_
_entity.id
_entity.type
_entity.pdbx_description
1 polymer ?
#
loop_
_entity_poly.entity_id
_entity_poly.type
_entity_poly.pdbx_seq_one_letter_code
_entity_poly.pdbx_strand_id
1 'polypeptide(L)'
;ICMDRKTVVFLPLVKTSQKFRDILNGIGFSAAEVNGNSEDRAKVLSDFETGKYNVLCNSMLLTEGWDCPAVDCIVVLRPTKVRSLYCQMVGRGTRLAPGKEELLLLDFLWHTERHELCRPAHLIATNEDVARAMTETLQDAACPLDLEAVEKQASEDVVAQREEALAKQLAAMKQRKRKLVDPLQFEMSIQAEDLSSYVPAFGWEMSPASEKQLKTLEKFGINPDEIDNAGKAAKILDRLDKRRNEGLTTPKQIRFLEGRGFR
;
A
#
# COMPACT_ATOMS: atom_id res chain seq x y z
N ILE A 1 24.79 19.78 11.66
CA ILE A 1 24.64 18.69 10.69
C ILE A 1 25.00 19.16 9.28
N CYS A 2 24.59 20.37 8.83
CA CYS A 2 24.81 20.82 7.45
C CYS A 2 26.00 21.83 7.28
N MET A 3 26.69 22.24 8.32
CA MET A 3 27.74 23.30 8.24
C MET A 3 28.91 22.88 7.35
N ASP A 4 29.30 21.61 7.38
CA ASP A 4 30.44 21.10 6.62
C ASP A 4 30.01 20.33 5.35
N ARG A 5 28.71 20.35 5.02
CA ARG A 5 28.14 19.63 3.88
C ARG A 5 27.80 20.58 2.73
N LYS A 6 28.02 20.13 1.51
CA LYS A 6 27.60 20.83 0.30
C LYS A 6 26.10 20.59 0.07
N THR A 7 25.29 21.55 0.49
CA THR A 7 23.85 21.44 0.66
C THR A 7 23.05 22.12 -0.44
N VAL A 8 22.07 21.47 -0.99
CA VAL A 8 21.03 22.05 -1.87
C VAL A 8 19.69 22.07 -1.17
N VAL A 9 19.03 23.23 -1.13
CA VAL A 9 17.72 23.42 -0.52
C VAL A 9 16.69 23.72 -1.60
N PHE A 10 15.66 22.88 -1.69
CA PHE A 10 14.54 23.07 -2.62
C PHE A 10 13.37 23.75 -1.92
N LEU A 11 13.00 24.94 -2.42
CA LEU A 11 11.92 25.77 -1.88
C LEU A 11 10.81 26.01 -2.93
N PRO A 12 9.57 26.28 -2.50
CA PRO A 12 8.45 26.41 -3.43
C PRO A 12 8.44 27.72 -4.23
N LEU A 13 8.95 28.82 -3.65
CA LEU A 13 8.85 30.19 -4.21
C LEU A 13 10.17 30.92 -4.13
N VAL A 14 10.43 31.80 -5.11
CA VAL A 14 11.62 32.66 -5.16
C VAL A 14 11.76 33.51 -3.92
N LYS A 15 10.69 34.19 -3.49
CA LYS A 15 10.71 35.04 -2.28
C LYS A 15 11.08 34.27 -1.02
N THR A 16 10.59 33.02 -0.91
CA THR A 16 10.90 32.12 0.22
C THR A 16 12.37 31.70 0.16
N SER A 17 12.87 31.40 -1.03
CA SER A 17 14.27 31.02 -1.26
C SER A 17 15.23 32.15 -0.86
N GLN A 18 14.93 33.36 -1.26
CA GLN A 18 15.71 34.54 -0.90
C GLN A 18 15.74 34.81 0.62
N LYS A 19 14.56 34.78 1.27
CA LYS A 19 14.48 34.95 2.73
C LYS A 19 15.24 33.84 3.48
N PHE A 20 15.12 32.59 3.00
CA PHE A 20 15.80 31.46 3.63
C PHE A 20 17.31 31.58 3.52
N ARG A 21 17.85 32.00 2.35
CA ARG A 21 19.27 32.37 2.17
C ARG A 21 19.70 33.43 3.18
N ASP A 22 18.91 34.49 3.34
CA ASP A 22 19.25 35.58 4.24
C ASP A 22 19.30 35.16 5.71
N ILE A 23 18.35 34.30 6.12
CA ILE A 23 18.35 33.70 7.45
C ILE A 23 19.59 32.82 7.65
N LEU A 24 19.95 31.98 6.68
CA LEU A 24 21.10 31.09 6.76
C LEU A 24 22.39 31.91 6.89
N ASN A 25 22.54 32.98 6.10
CA ASN A 25 23.71 33.89 6.19
C ASN A 25 23.73 34.59 7.55
N GLY A 26 22.59 34.99 8.10
CA GLY A 26 22.46 35.60 9.42
C GLY A 26 22.91 34.74 10.59
N ILE A 27 22.84 33.42 10.43
CA ILE A 27 23.25 32.43 11.45
C ILE A 27 24.62 31.77 11.13
N GLY A 28 25.35 32.29 10.16
CA GLY A 28 26.75 31.92 9.92
C GLY A 28 26.98 30.86 8.83
N PHE A 29 25.96 30.50 8.05
CA PHE A 29 26.15 29.68 6.83
C PHE A 29 26.63 30.60 5.68
N SER A 30 27.35 30.00 4.74
CA SER A 30 27.67 30.65 3.45
C SER A 30 26.66 30.21 2.40
N ALA A 31 25.52 30.90 2.29
CA ALA A 31 24.42 30.55 1.44
C ALA A 31 24.26 31.49 0.24
N ALA A 32 24.01 30.90 -0.93
CA ALA A 32 23.60 31.60 -2.14
C ALA A 32 22.18 31.19 -2.56
N GLU A 33 21.58 32.02 -3.42
CA GLU A 33 20.26 31.74 -4.02
C GLU A 33 20.34 31.83 -5.52
N VAL A 34 19.64 30.91 -6.21
CA VAL A 34 19.54 30.94 -7.66
C VAL A 34 18.07 30.68 -8.09
N ASN A 35 17.61 31.48 -9.03
CA ASN A 35 16.27 31.38 -9.61
C ASN A 35 16.31 31.69 -11.13
N GLY A 36 15.12 31.62 -11.78
CA GLY A 36 14.97 31.83 -13.23
C GLY A 36 15.40 33.20 -13.73
N ASN A 37 15.39 34.22 -12.87
CA ASN A 37 15.69 35.61 -13.19
C ASN A 37 17.07 36.04 -12.71
N SER A 38 17.90 35.10 -12.20
CA SER A 38 19.24 35.44 -11.74
C SER A 38 20.18 35.75 -12.92
N GLU A 39 20.62 36.99 -13.07
CA GLU A 39 21.55 37.43 -14.13
C GLU A 39 22.91 36.73 -13.99
N ASP A 40 23.39 36.52 -12.76
CA ASP A 40 24.70 35.95 -12.43
C ASP A 40 24.62 34.42 -12.14
N ARG A 41 23.60 33.71 -12.66
CA ARG A 41 23.36 32.29 -12.36
C ARG A 41 24.63 31.43 -12.53
N ALA A 42 25.28 31.51 -13.67
CA ALA A 42 26.47 30.71 -13.96
C ALA A 42 27.60 30.94 -12.92
N LYS A 43 27.77 32.17 -12.50
CA LYS A 43 28.77 32.56 -11.49
C LYS A 43 28.40 32.01 -10.11
N VAL A 44 27.13 32.12 -9.69
CA VAL A 44 26.67 31.60 -8.40
C VAL A 44 26.82 30.06 -8.34
N LEU A 45 26.51 29.37 -9.42
CA LEU A 45 26.67 27.89 -9.51
C LEU A 45 28.18 27.53 -9.45
N SER A 46 29.03 28.20 -10.20
CA SER A 46 30.48 28.00 -10.16
C SER A 46 31.09 28.32 -8.78
N ASP A 47 30.65 29.40 -8.14
CA ASP A 47 31.05 29.77 -6.78
C ASP A 47 30.62 28.71 -5.76
N PHE A 48 29.44 28.06 -5.95
CA PHE A 48 28.99 26.94 -5.14
C PHE A 48 29.83 25.69 -5.40
N GLU A 49 30.12 25.35 -6.66
CA GLU A 49 30.97 24.21 -7.03
C GLU A 49 32.38 24.31 -6.44
N THR A 50 32.96 25.51 -6.46
CA THR A 50 34.30 25.77 -5.91
C THR A 50 34.35 25.89 -4.39
N GLY A 51 33.18 25.85 -3.70
CA GLY A 51 33.11 25.86 -2.24
C GLY A 51 33.08 27.24 -1.60
N LYS A 52 32.88 28.32 -2.35
CA LYS A 52 32.67 29.67 -1.82
C LYS A 52 31.35 29.75 -1.06
N TYR A 53 30.34 29.00 -1.51
CA TYR A 53 29.10 28.79 -0.81
C TYR A 53 28.96 27.31 -0.45
N ASN A 54 28.51 27.01 0.75
CA ASN A 54 28.21 25.65 1.19
C ASN A 54 26.72 25.30 1.11
N VAL A 55 25.84 26.31 0.98
CA VAL A 55 24.40 26.12 0.81
C VAL A 55 23.89 26.84 -0.43
N LEU A 56 23.15 26.13 -1.27
CA LEU A 56 22.48 26.66 -2.45
C LEU A 56 20.98 26.57 -2.30
N CYS A 57 20.31 27.71 -2.12
CA CYS A 57 18.84 27.80 -2.09
C CYS A 57 18.29 27.94 -3.50
N ASN A 58 17.27 27.19 -3.83
CA ASN A 58 16.71 27.20 -5.18
C ASN A 58 15.18 26.98 -5.19
N SER A 59 14.51 27.70 -6.12
CA SER A 59 13.09 27.63 -6.31
C SER A 59 12.69 27.10 -7.68
N MET A 60 12.98 25.86 -8.06
CA MET A 60 12.60 25.16 -9.31
C MET A 60 13.69 24.92 -10.37
N LEU A 61 14.74 25.68 -10.40
CA LEU A 61 15.60 25.76 -11.57
C LEU A 61 16.63 24.64 -11.70
N LEU A 62 17.01 24.05 -10.56
CA LEU A 62 18.03 22.99 -10.53
C LEU A 62 17.45 21.59 -10.79
N THR A 63 16.17 21.49 -11.18
CA THR A 63 15.57 20.20 -11.54
C THR A 63 16.03 19.70 -12.91
N GLU A 64 16.51 20.60 -13.80
CA GLU A 64 17.01 20.23 -15.13
C GLU A 64 18.38 20.85 -15.43
N GLY A 65 19.27 20.08 -16.03
CA GLY A 65 20.50 20.53 -16.71
C GLY A 65 21.70 20.91 -15.82
N TRP A 66 21.57 21.11 -14.51
CA TRP A 66 22.72 21.41 -13.65
C TRP A 66 23.25 20.14 -12.96
N ASP A 67 24.56 20.02 -12.85
CA ASP A 67 25.24 18.87 -12.26
C ASP A 67 26.36 19.29 -11.31
N CYS A 68 26.28 18.86 -10.05
CA CYS A 68 27.33 19.01 -9.06
C CYS A 68 27.41 17.71 -8.20
N PRO A 69 28.24 16.74 -8.59
CA PRO A 69 28.35 15.46 -7.89
C PRO A 69 28.76 15.58 -6.42
N ALA A 70 29.45 16.64 -6.07
CA ALA A 70 29.91 16.90 -4.70
C ALA A 70 28.79 17.28 -3.70
N VAL A 71 27.53 17.42 -4.15
CA VAL A 71 26.39 17.65 -3.26
C VAL A 71 26.15 16.42 -2.42
N ASP A 72 26.26 16.53 -1.10
CA ASP A 72 26.12 15.46 -0.12
C ASP A 72 25.00 15.70 0.91
N CYS A 73 24.24 16.79 0.76
CA CYS A 73 23.06 17.07 1.55
C CYS A 73 21.96 17.69 0.67
N ILE A 74 20.75 17.12 0.75
CA ILE A 74 19.55 17.65 0.10
C ILE A 74 18.50 17.98 1.17
N VAL A 75 17.98 19.21 1.12
CA VAL A 75 16.90 19.67 2.00
C VAL A 75 15.65 19.91 1.17
N VAL A 76 14.58 19.16 1.44
CA VAL A 76 13.31 19.29 0.72
C VAL A 76 12.32 20.08 1.57
N LEU A 77 12.09 21.34 1.16
CA LEU A 77 11.06 22.23 1.72
C LEU A 77 9.97 22.54 0.69
N ARG A 78 10.03 21.89 -0.47
CA ARG A 78 9.06 22.04 -1.55
C ARG A 78 8.10 20.86 -1.59
N PRO A 79 6.81 21.07 -1.26
CA PRO A 79 5.82 20.01 -1.35
C PRO A 79 5.61 19.60 -2.82
N THR A 80 5.59 18.30 -3.09
CA THR A 80 5.25 17.75 -4.41
C THR A 80 4.48 16.44 -4.28
N LYS A 81 3.51 16.23 -5.19
CA LYS A 81 2.82 14.96 -5.39
C LYS A 81 3.40 14.17 -6.58
N VAL A 82 4.31 14.78 -7.31
CA VAL A 82 4.88 14.21 -8.53
C VAL A 82 6.18 13.49 -8.17
N ARG A 83 6.14 12.16 -8.17
CA ARG A 83 7.28 11.30 -7.81
C ARG A 83 8.51 11.59 -8.68
N SER A 84 8.34 11.80 -9.99
CA SER A 84 9.46 12.11 -10.89
C SER A 84 10.18 13.41 -10.49
N LEU A 85 9.43 14.44 -10.08
CA LEU A 85 10.01 15.69 -9.61
C LEU A 85 10.76 15.50 -8.27
N TYR A 86 10.18 14.71 -7.36
CA TYR A 86 10.84 14.36 -6.10
C TYR A 86 12.16 13.62 -6.34
N CYS A 87 12.13 12.59 -7.21
CA CYS A 87 13.32 11.84 -7.59
C CYS A 87 14.39 12.72 -8.28
N GLN A 88 13.97 13.70 -9.10
CA GLN A 88 14.91 14.65 -9.71
C GLN A 88 15.58 15.56 -8.68
N MET A 89 14.84 16.06 -7.68
CA MET A 89 15.41 16.88 -6.61
C MET A 89 16.44 16.07 -5.80
N VAL A 90 16.08 14.89 -5.33
CA VAL A 90 16.98 14.04 -4.52
C VAL A 90 18.13 13.48 -5.36
N GLY A 91 17.85 13.12 -6.61
CA GLY A 91 18.85 12.59 -7.55
C GLY A 91 20.03 13.53 -7.84
N ARG A 92 19.92 14.84 -7.51
CA ARG A 92 21.08 15.77 -7.57
C ARG A 92 22.14 15.40 -6.55
N GLY A 93 21.75 14.83 -5.43
CA GLY A 93 22.66 14.40 -4.38
C GLY A 93 23.08 12.93 -4.43
N THR A 94 22.50 12.08 -5.28
CA THR A 94 22.84 10.64 -5.32
C THR A 94 24.07 10.32 -6.18
N ARG A 95 24.65 11.30 -6.86
CA ARG A 95 25.84 11.09 -7.71
C ARG A 95 27.08 10.83 -6.88
N LEU A 96 27.94 9.95 -7.40
CA LEU A 96 29.21 9.61 -6.77
C LEU A 96 30.23 10.74 -6.99
N ALA A 97 30.96 11.09 -5.95
CA ALA A 97 32.07 12.03 -5.98
C ALA A 97 33.19 11.56 -5.05
N PRO A 98 34.46 11.91 -5.32
CA PRO A 98 35.57 11.60 -4.42
C PRO A 98 35.32 12.16 -3.01
N GLY A 99 35.48 11.32 -1.99
CA GLY A 99 35.31 11.70 -0.58
C GLY A 99 33.86 11.78 -0.11
N LYS A 100 32.88 11.45 -0.96
CA LYS A 100 31.47 11.40 -0.61
C LYS A 100 31.07 9.94 -0.35
N GLU A 101 30.70 9.63 0.90
CA GLU A 101 30.31 8.28 1.32
C GLU A 101 28.79 8.10 1.33
N GLU A 102 28.04 9.17 1.64
CA GLU A 102 26.59 9.13 1.78
C GLU A 102 25.91 10.41 1.29
N LEU A 103 24.63 10.36 1.09
CA LEU A 103 23.76 11.51 0.90
C LEU A 103 22.85 11.69 2.12
N LEU A 104 22.95 12.83 2.79
CA LEU A 104 21.99 13.21 3.82
C LEU A 104 20.74 13.83 3.18
N LEU A 105 19.59 13.19 3.36
CA LEU A 105 18.29 13.70 2.92
C LEU A 105 17.50 14.22 4.13
N LEU A 106 17.22 15.54 4.14
CA LEU A 106 16.38 16.20 5.13
C LEU A 106 15.04 16.57 4.48
N ASP A 107 14.00 15.86 4.83
CA ASP A 107 12.63 16.13 4.38
C ASP A 107 11.76 16.56 5.56
N PHE A 108 11.21 17.78 5.49
CA PHE A 108 10.39 18.37 6.55
C PHE A 108 8.90 18.38 6.22
N LEU A 109 8.49 17.83 5.09
CA LEU A 109 7.13 17.98 4.56
C LEU A 109 6.16 16.92 5.04
N TRP A 110 6.64 15.85 5.63
CA TRP A 110 5.85 14.72 6.11
C TRP A 110 5.00 15.02 7.36
N HIS A 111 5.26 16.12 8.04
CA HIS A 111 4.42 16.62 9.14
C HIS A 111 3.06 17.21 8.69
N THR A 112 2.85 17.39 7.38
CA THR A 112 1.60 17.92 6.85
C THR A 112 0.65 16.76 6.48
N GLU A 113 -0.25 16.37 7.38
CA GLU A 113 -1.24 15.28 7.19
C GLU A 113 -2.24 15.52 6.05
N ARG A 114 -2.27 16.74 5.47
CA ARG A 114 -3.33 17.16 4.55
C ARG A 114 -3.13 16.76 3.09
N HIS A 115 -2.00 16.21 2.69
CA HIS A 115 -1.70 15.93 1.28
C HIS A 115 -0.95 14.63 1.11
N GLU A 116 -1.30 13.85 0.08
CA GLU A 116 -0.52 12.72 -0.45
C GLU A 116 0.78 13.24 -1.10
N LEU A 117 1.72 13.71 -0.28
CA LEU A 117 3.01 14.20 -0.74
C LEU A 117 4.00 13.05 -0.93
N CYS A 118 4.93 13.22 -1.87
CA CYS A 118 6.07 12.33 -1.98
C CYS A 118 6.95 12.46 -0.73
N ARG A 119 7.48 11.33 -0.28
CA ARG A 119 8.29 11.15 0.94
C ARG A 119 9.55 10.37 0.60
N PRO A 120 10.57 10.34 1.47
CA PRO A 120 11.80 9.57 1.23
C PRO A 120 11.54 8.09 0.86
N ALA A 121 10.56 7.46 1.49
CA ALA A 121 10.16 6.09 1.18
C ALA A 121 9.81 5.88 -0.30
N HIS A 122 9.21 6.85 -0.98
CA HIS A 122 8.82 6.73 -2.40
C HIS A 122 10.02 6.72 -3.36
N LEU A 123 11.25 6.96 -2.90
CA LEU A 123 12.45 6.86 -3.74
C LEU A 123 12.73 5.42 -4.13
N ILE A 124 12.63 4.49 -3.18
CA ILE A 124 13.07 3.10 -3.35
C ILE A 124 11.98 2.05 -3.09
N ALA A 125 10.90 2.38 -2.39
CA ALA A 125 9.84 1.42 -2.10
C ALA A 125 9.28 0.75 -3.36
N THR A 126 9.11 -0.56 -3.29
CA THR A 126 8.63 -1.41 -4.39
C THR A 126 7.12 -1.28 -4.61
N ASN A 127 6.36 -0.96 -3.56
CA ASN A 127 4.91 -0.75 -3.61
C ASN A 127 4.45 0.17 -2.47
N GLU A 128 3.17 0.56 -2.51
CA GLU A 128 2.59 1.53 -1.58
C GLU A 128 2.52 1.03 -0.12
N ASP A 129 2.33 -0.28 0.09
CA ASP A 129 2.30 -0.84 1.45
C ASP A 129 3.69 -0.76 2.10
N VAL A 130 4.74 -1.06 1.33
CA VAL A 130 6.13 -0.90 1.77
C VAL A 130 6.46 0.57 2.02
N ALA A 131 6.03 1.48 1.12
CA ALA A 131 6.24 2.92 1.30
C ALA A 131 5.59 3.45 2.58
N ARG A 132 4.42 2.93 2.93
CA ARG A 132 3.72 3.28 4.18
C ARG A 132 4.47 2.78 5.41
N ALA A 133 4.85 1.50 5.44
CA ALA A 133 5.61 0.92 6.54
C ALA A 133 6.96 1.62 6.75
N MET A 134 7.70 1.91 5.66
CA MET A 134 8.93 2.70 5.71
C MET A 134 8.68 4.11 6.29
N THR A 135 7.59 4.76 5.87
CA THR A 135 7.26 6.11 6.33
C THR A 135 7.02 6.13 7.84
N GLU A 136 6.28 5.16 8.37
CA GLU A 136 6.02 5.02 9.81
C GLU A 136 7.33 4.85 10.57
N THR A 137 8.23 3.97 10.11
CA THR A 137 9.55 3.76 10.72
C THR A 137 10.40 5.03 10.70
N LEU A 138 10.41 5.77 9.57
CA LEU A 138 11.18 7.00 9.44
C LEU A 138 10.63 8.15 10.29
N GLN A 139 9.30 8.17 10.53
CA GLN A 139 8.65 9.20 11.36
C GLN A 139 9.05 9.12 12.84
N ASP A 140 9.22 7.92 13.35
CA ASP A 140 9.55 7.68 14.74
C ASP A 140 11.07 7.75 15.02
N ALA A 141 11.88 7.95 13.98
CA ALA A 141 13.33 7.93 14.09
C ALA A 141 13.88 9.21 14.73
N ALA A 142 14.63 9.07 15.81
CA ALA A 142 15.34 10.15 16.47
C ALA A 142 16.70 10.49 15.83
N CYS A 143 17.20 9.67 14.92
CA CYS A 143 18.47 9.82 14.23
C CYS A 143 18.34 9.45 12.75
N PRO A 144 19.29 9.84 11.89
CA PRO A 144 19.30 9.43 10.49
C PRO A 144 19.29 7.89 10.38
N LEU A 145 18.48 7.36 9.46
CA LEU A 145 18.39 5.93 9.17
C LEU A 145 18.88 5.66 7.73
N ASP A 146 19.46 4.50 7.54
CA ASP A 146 19.76 3.97 6.22
C ASP A 146 18.47 3.56 5.52
N LEU A 147 18.18 4.20 4.38
CA LEU A 147 16.95 4.04 3.66
C LEU A 147 16.81 2.63 3.04
N GLU A 148 17.92 2.01 2.61
CA GLU A 148 17.93 0.66 2.05
C GLU A 148 17.65 -0.39 3.14
N ALA A 149 18.21 -0.21 4.32
CA ALA A 149 17.96 -1.09 5.45
C ALA A 149 16.49 -1.01 5.90
N VAL A 150 15.91 0.20 5.93
CA VAL A 150 14.49 0.41 6.25
C VAL A 150 13.58 -0.23 5.20
N GLU A 151 13.90 -0.11 3.90
CA GLU A 151 13.13 -0.75 2.82
C GLU A 151 13.13 -2.27 2.94
N LYS A 152 14.29 -2.86 3.18
CA LYS A 152 14.42 -4.31 3.35
C LYS A 152 13.56 -4.81 4.50
N GLN A 153 13.64 -4.18 5.66
CA GLN A 153 12.83 -4.54 6.83
C GLN A 153 11.33 -4.38 6.54
N ALA A 154 10.92 -3.25 5.97
CA ALA A 154 9.52 -2.99 5.65
C ALA A 154 8.96 -3.99 4.62
N SER A 155 9.77 -4.41 3.64
CA SER A 155 9.40 -5.42 2.66
C SER A 155 9.17 -6.79 3.31
N GLU A 156 10.05 -7.21 4.22
CA GLU A 156 9.92 -8.46 4.99
C GLU A 156 8.65 -8.44 5.87
N ASP A 157 8.39 -7.34 6.57
CA ASP A 157 7.23 -7.16 7.45
C ASP A 157 5.91 -7.18 6.67
N VAL A 158 5.84 -6.52 5.51
CA VAL A 158 4.65 -6.53 4.64
C VAL A 158 4.36 -7.92 4.10
N VAL A 159 5.38 -8.68 3.71
CA VAL A 159 5.22 -10.08 3.26
C VAL A 159 4.69 -10.94 4.40
N ALA A 160 5.28 -10.86 5.60
CA ALA A 160 4.86 -11.62 6.76
C ALA A 160 3.40 -11.31 7.16
N GLN A 161 3.00 -10.03 7.15
CA GLN A 161 1.61 -9.63 7.42
C GLN A 161 0.62 -10.19 6.38
N ARG A 162 0.97 -10.20 5.09
CA ARG A 162 0.14 -10.77 4.03
C ARG A 162 -0.02 -12.28 4.18
N GLU A 163 1.07 -12.99 4.51
CA GLU A 163 1.04 -14.43 4.75
C GLU A 163 0.17 -14.79 5.97
N GLU A 164 0.29 -14.03 7.07
CA GLU A 164 -0.55 -14.23 8.25
C GLU A 164 -2.04 -13.95 7.95
N ALA A 165 -2.34 -12.88 7.23
CA ALA A 165 -3.71 -12.57 6.82
C ALA A 165 -4.32 -13.66 5.95
N LEU A 166 -3.55 -14.18 4.98
CA LEU A 166 -3.96 -15.29 4.12
C LEU A 166 -4.18 -16.58 4.93
N ALA A 167 -3.29 -16.90 5.85
CA ALA A 167 -3.42 -18.06 6.73
C ALA A 167 -4.69 -17.98 7.58
N LYS A 168 -5.00 -16.81 8.15
CA LYS A 168 -6.24 -16.55 8.89
C LYS A 168 -7.49 -16.74 8.02
N GLN A 169 -7.47 -16.22 6.79
CA GLN A 169 -8.58 -16.39 5.84
C GLN A 169 -8.79 -17.86 5.48
N LEU A 170 -7.73 -18.60 5.17
CA LEU A 170 -7.79 -20.03 4.86
C LEU A 170 -8.29 -20.85 6.06
N ALA A 171 -7.87 -20.52 7.28
CA ALA A 171 -8.36 -21.17 8.49
C ALA A 171 -9.87 -20.91 8.70
N ALA A 172 -10.32 -19.68 8.50
CA ALA A 172 -11.72 -19.30 8.58
C ALA A 172 -12.57 -20.03 7.53
N MET A 173 -12.09 -20.10 6.28
CA MET A 173 -12.77 -20.87 5.21
C MET A 173 -12.88 -22.37 5.54
N LYS A 174 -11.81 -22.99 6.06
CA LYS A 174 -11.83 -24.39 6.49
C LYS A 174 -12.83 -24.62 7.64
N GLN A 175 -12.89 -23.71 8.62
CA GLN A 175 -13.87 -23.78 9.70
C GLN A 175 -15.31 -23.62 9.20
N ARG A 176 -15.53 -22.72 8.23
CA ARG A 176 -16.84 -22.54 7.58
C ARG A 176 -17.28 -23.82 6.89
N LYS A 177 -16.44 -24.40 6.02
CA LYS A 177 -16.73 -25.67 5.34
C LYS A 177 -17.05 -26.82 6.31
N ARG A 178 -16.34 -26.93 7.43
CA ARG A 178 -16.60 -27.96 8.45
C ARG A 178 -17.96 -27.83 9.13
N LYS A 179 -18.57 -26.65 9.16
CA LYS A 179 -19.88 -26.39 9.79
C LYS A 179 -21.05 -26.57 8.84
N LEU A 180 -20.80 -26.61 7.54
CA LEU A 180 -21.83 -26.72 6.51
C LEU A 180 -21.97 -28.17 6.06
N VAL A 181 -23.14 -28.52 5.60
CA VAL A 181 -23.47 -29.84 5.06
C VAL A 181 -23.34 -29.78 3.55
N ASP A 182 -22.70 -30.77 2.97
CA ASP A 182 -22.61 -30.91 1.52
C ASP A 182 -24.01 -31.09 0.91
N PRO A 183 -24.37 -30.37 -0.18
CA PRO A 183 -25.69 -30.49 -0.82
C PRO A 183 -26.02 -31.93 -1.23
N LEU A 184 -25.07 -32.64 -1.82
CA LEU A 184 -25.30 -34.03 -2.27
C LEU A 184 -25.51 -34.96 -1.08
N GLN A 185 -24.74 -34.82 -0.01
CA GLN A 185 -24.96 -35.59 1.23
C GLN A 185 -26.36 -35.32 1.78
N PHE A 186 -26.82 -34.07 1.79
CA PHE A 186 -28.14 -33.70 2.24
C PHE A 186 -29.23 -34.36 1.36
N GLU A 187 -29.08 -34.27 0.03
CA GLU A 187 -30.02 -34.88 -0.94
C GLU A 187 -30.15 -36.42 -0.72
N MET A 188 -29.03 -37.10 -0.52
CA MET A 188 -28.98 -38.52 -0.22
C MET A 188 -29.63 -38.85 1.12
N SER A 189 -29.36 -38.09 2.15
CA SER A 189 -29.88 -38.30 3.51
C SER A 189 -31.41 -38.17 3.58
N ILE A 190 -32.02 -37.34 2.73
CA ILE A 190 -33.47 -37.16 2.66
C ILE A 190 -34.12 -38.00 1.54
N GLN A 191 -33.33 -38.80 0.84
CA GLN A 191 -33.78 -39.66 -0.28
C GLN A 191 -34.52 -38.87 -1.38
N ALA A 192 -34.01 -37.67 -1.72
CA ALA A 192 -34.62 -36.79 -2.70
C ALA A 192 -34.05 -37.07 -4.09
N GLU A 193 -34.52 -38.10 -4.76
CA GLU A 193 -34.09 -38.48 -6.11
C GLU A 193 -34.34 -37.36 -7.13
N ASP A 194 -35.36 -36.53 -6.94
CA ASP A 194 -35.71 -35.38 -7.76
C ASP A 194 -34.69 -34.22 -7.68
N LEU A 195 -33.93 -34.17 -6.59
CA LEU A 195 -32.84 -33.21 -6.44
C LEU A 195 -31.52 -33.76 -7.00
N SER A 196 -31.21 -35.03 -6.74
CA SER A 196 -29.96 -35.64 -7.19
C SER A 196 -29.94 -35.89 -8.72
N SER A 197 -31.09 -36.12 -9.34
CA SER A 197 -31.24 -36.25 -10.79
C SER A 197 -31.66 -34.97 -11.52
N TYR A 198 -31.64 -33.83 -10.83
CA TYR A 198 -32.09 -32.54 -11.39
C TYR A 198 -31.21 -32.08 -12.54
N VAL A 199 -31.82 -31.82 -13.69
CA VAL A 199 -31.24 -31.23 -14.87
C VAL A 199 -31.94 -29.89 -15.15
N PRO A 200 -31.23 -28.75 -15.25
CA PRO A 200 -31.84 -27.47 -15.57
C PRO A 200 -32.49 -27.53 -16.97
N ALA A 201 -33.74 -27.06 -17.10
CA ALA A 201 -34.47 -27.05 -18.37
C ALA A 201 -34.63 -25.63 -18.94
N PHE A 202 -34.62 -24.58 -18.09
CA PHE A 202 -34.83 -23.19 -18.50
C PHE A 202 -33.54 -22.37 -18.39
N GLY A 203 -33.41 -21.36 -19.25
CA GLY A 203 -32.20 -20.53 -19.28
C GLY A 203 -31.84 -19.86 -17.94
N TRP A 204 -32.82 -19.47 -17.12
CA TRP A 204 -32.58 -18.89 -15.81
C TRP A 204 -32.07 -19.94 -14.79
N GLU A 205 -32.45 -21.18 -14.96
CA GLU A 205 -31.98 -22.29 -14.10
C GLU A 205 -30.51 -22.61 -14.32
N MET A 206 -30.01 -22.38 -15.56
CA MET A 206 -28.62 -22.60 -15.94
C MET A 206 -27.69 -21.45 -15.48
N SER A 207 -28.27 -20.31 -15.11
CA SER A 207 -27.50 -19.17 -14.59
C SER A 207 -26.83 -19.50 -13.26
N PRO A 208 -25.71 -18.85 -12.90
CA PRO A 208 -25.13 -18.98 -11.56
C PRO A 208 -26.13 -18.63 -10.47
N ALA A 209 -26.09 -19.33 -9.35
CA ALA A 209 -26.92 -19.01 -8.21
C ALA A 209 -26.66 -17.59 -7.70
N SER A 210 -27.73 -16.85 -7.39
CA SER A 210 -27.62 -15.47 -6.90
C SER A 210 -27.01 -15.43 -5.49
N GLU A 211 -26.33 -14.34 -5.14
CA GLU A 211 -25.77 -14.15 -3.78
C GLU A 211 -26.83 -14.34 -2.67
N LYS A 212 -28.08 -13.94 -2.94
CA LYS A 212 -29.18 -14.09 -2.00
C LYS A 212 -29.52 -15.55 -1.76
N GLN A 213 -29.56 -16.38 -2.82
CA GLN A 213 -29.77 -17.81 -2.72
C GLN A 213 -28.62 -18.47 -1.94
N LEU A 214 -27.38 -18.18 -2.29
CA LEU A 214 -26.19 -18.73 -1.63
C LEU A 214 -26.14 -18.38 -0.13
N LYS A 215 -26.38 -17.12 0.23
CA LYS A 215 -26.47 -16.68 1.64
C LYS A 215 -27.61 -17.36 2.40
N THR A 216 -28.74 -17.64 1.73
CA THR A 216 -29.87 -18.33 2.36
C THR A 216 -29.57 -19.80 2.60
N LEU A 217 -28.98 -20.49 1.63
CA LEU A 217 -28.52 -21.88 1.77
C LEU A 217 -27.53 -22.03 2.93
N GLU A 218 -26.58 -21.11 3.04
CA GLU A 218 -25.62 -21.10 4.15
C GLU A 218 -26.30 -20.92 5.52
N LYS A 219 -27.33 -20.08 5.62
CA LYS A 219 -28.14 -19.93 6.84
C LYS A 219 -28.81 -21.25 7.24
N PHE A 220 -29.32 -22.02 6.28
CA PHE A 220 -29.88 -23.34 6.52
C PHE A 220 -28.80 -24.40 6.81
N GLY A 221 -27.54 -24.08 6.64
CA GLY A 221 -26.41 -24.96 6.93
C GLY A 221 -25.94 -25.83 5.78
N ILE A 222 -26.35 -25.52 4.55
CA ILE A 222 -25.88 -26.18 3.31
C ILE A 222 -24.66 -25.42 2.79
N ASN A 223 -23.65 -26.13 2.29
CA ASN A 223 -22.48 -25.55 1.66
C ASN A 223 -22.86 -24.95 0.29
N PRO A 224 -22.77 -23.62 0.09
CA PRO A 224 -23.15 -23.01 -1.16
C PRO A 224 -22.10 -23.21 -2.27
N ASP A 225 -20.84 -23.53 -1.93
CA ASP A 225 -19.72 -23.63 -2.87
C ASP A 225 -19.86 -24.83 -3.82
N GLU A 226 -20.74 -25.78 -3.49
CA GLU A 226 -21.00 -27.02 -4.26
C GLU A 226 -22.29 -26.91 -5.10
N ILE A 227 -22.81 -25.69 -5.31
CA ILE A 227 -24.06 -25.45 -6.05
C ILE A 227 -23.78 -24.64 -7.29
N ASP A 228 -23.86 -25.28 -8.45
CA ASP A 228 -23.42 -24.74 -9.73
C ASP A 228 -24.41 -23.76 -10.37
N ASN A 229 -25.72 -23.90 -10.10
CA ASN A 229 -26.73 -23.15 -10.83
C ASN A 229 -27.91 -22.69 -9.98
N ALA A 230 -28.63 -21.67 -10.47
CA ALA A 230 -29.76 -21.04 -9.78
C ALA A 230 -30.97 -22.00 -9.63
N GLY A 231 -31.18 -22.90 -10.57
CA GLY A 231 -32.26 -23.84 -10.54
C GLY A 231 -32.11 -24.88 -9.41
N LYS A 232 -30.90 -25.43 -9.26
CA LYS A 232 -30.59 -26.36 -8.16
C LYS A 232 -30.69 -25.65 -6.81
N ALA A 233 -30.15 -24.43 -6.73
CA ALA A 233 -30.28 -23.60 -5.53
C ALA A 233 -31.73 -23.36 -5.12
N ALA A 234 -32.60 -23.01 -6.08
CA ALA A 234 -34.01 -22.77 -5.83
C ALA A 234 -34.71 -24.03 -5.30
N LYS A 235 -34.50 -25.19 -5.96
CA LYS A 235 -35.11 -26.48 -5.54
C LYS A 235 -34.68 -26.91 -4.15
N ILE A 236 -33.40 -26.77 -3.81
CA ILE A 236 -32.92 -27.09 -2.45
C ILE A 236 -33.55 -26.13 -1.43
N LEU A 237 -33.67 -24.84 -1.72
CA LEU A 237 -34.34 -23.87 -0.85
C LEU A 237 -35.82 -24.23 -0.64
N ASP A 238 -36.56 -24.52 -1.70
CA ASP A 238 -37.96 -24.93 -1.61
C ASP A 238 -38.12 -26.19 -0.74
N ARG A 239 -37.22 -27.17 -0.88
CA ARG A 239 -37.21 -28.38 -0.07
C ARG A 239 -36.89 -28.06 1.40
N LEU A 240 -35.96 -27.15 1.67
CA LEU A 240 -35.63 -26.77 3.03
C LEU A 240 -36.79 -26.02 3.71
N ASP A 241 -37.46 -25.12 3.00
CA ASP A 241 -38.62 -24.38 3.51
C ASP A 241 -39.79 -25.32 3.76
N LYS A 242 -40.06 -26.26 2.85
CA LYS A 242 -41.11 -27.30 3.06
C LYS A 242 -40.82 -28.13 4.30
N ARG A 243 -39.59 -28.65 4.46
CA ARG A 243 -39.21 -29.45 5.63
C ARG A 243 -39.32 -28.66 6.93
N ARG A 244 -38.96 -27.36 6.90
CA ARG A 244 -39.11 -26.46 8.04
C ARG A 244 -40.57 -26.31 8.45
N ASN A 245 -41.45 -26.09 7.49
CA ASN A 245 -42.89 -25.95 7.75
C ASN A 245 -43.53 -27.25 8.26
N GLU A 246 -43.02 -28.39 7.86
CA GLU A 246 -43.45 -29.71 8.33
C GLU A 246 -42.78 -30.12 9.66
N GLY A 247 -41.92 -29.32 10.23
CA GLY A 247 -41.22 -29.60 11.49
C GLY A 247 -40.18 -30.71 11.40
N LEU A 248 -39.67 -31.01 10.18
CA LEU A 248 -38.68 -32.06 9.96
C LEU A 248 -37.27 -31.58 10.32
N THR A 249 -36.37 -32.56 10.50
CA THR A 249 -34.98 -32.33 10.87
C THR A 249 -34.25 -31.39 9.88
N THR A 250 -33.49 -30.48 10.43
CA THR A 250 -32.63 -29.55 9.66
C THR A 250 -31.38 -30.27 9.13
N PRO A 251 -30.71 -29.78 8.09
CA PRO A 251 -29.48 -30.38 7.57
C PRO A 251 -28.41 -30.62 8.65
N LYS A 252 -28.26 -29.70 9.59
CA LYS A 252 -27.32 -29.85 10.71
C LYS A 252 -27.71 -30.97 11.67
N GLN A 253 -29.01 -31.13 11.95
CA GLN A 253 -29.50 -32.21 12.78
C GLN A 253 -29.34 -33.58 12.08
N ILE A 254 -29.62 -33.65 10.78
CA ILE A 254 -29.40 -34.89 9.98
C ILE A 254 -27.94 -35.30 10.09
N ARG A 255 -27.02 -34.42 9.78
CA ARG A 255 -25.57 -34.69 9.86
C ARG A 255 -25.12 -35.13 11.26
N PHE A 256 -25.71 -34.55 12.31
CA PHE A 256 -25.41 -34.94 13.68
C PHE A 256 -25.89 -36.35 13.98
N LEU A 257 -27.09 -36.71 13.53
CA LEU A 257 -27.66 -38.03 13.71
C LEU A 257 -26.90 -39.11 12.93
N GLU A 258 -26.56 -38.81 11.67
CA GLU A 258 -25.76 -39.72 10.82
C GLU A 258 -24.37 -39.98 11.42
N GLY A 259 -23.73 -38.94 11.98
CA GLY A 259 -22.45 -39.09 12.67
C GLY A 259 -22.50 -39.95 13.93
N ARG A 260 -23.71 -40.27 14.44
CA ARG A 260 -23.99 -41.21 15.54
C ARG A 260 -24.57 -42.56 15.09
N GLY A 261 -24.62 -42.79 13.78
CA GLY A 261 -25.08 -44.06 13.23
C GLY A 261 -26.61 -44.20 13.06
N PHE A 262 -27.37 -43.12 13.28
CA PHE A 262 -28.78 -43.07 12.94
C PHE A 262 -28.94 -42.73 11.44
N ARG A 263 -29.74 -43.56 10.74
CA ARG A 263 -30.10 -43.35 9.34
C ARG A 263 -31.62 -43.16 9.20
#